data_648cf7f7bc0555ec319ea7125e29c25b
#
_entry.id   648cf7f7bc0555ec319ea7125e29c25b
#
_cell.length_a   1.000
_cell.length_b   1.000
_cell.length_c   1.000
_cell.angle_alpha   90.00
_cell.angle_beta   90.00
_cell.angle_gamma   90.00
#
_symmetry.space_group_name_H-M   'P 1'
#
loop_
_entity.id
_entity.type
_entity.pdbx_description
1 polymer ?
#
loop_
_entity_poly.entity_id
_entity_poly.type
_entity_poly.pdbx_seq_one_letter_code
_entity_poly.pdbx_strand_id
1 'polypeptide(L)'
;MEDKSLDLTTPVLGFLKTENNDPSETVVMLHDNGLKFELSVLFKELSGQIFRWFLGNSVIYVNSDAGDEIINRLPIPHILQVLSPSKTYTLVGCRYVKSSTNVMRQIGIGTITCDYIIVGSNEKQFEKITHLRMSCSNLYDWFTSGGIGVSNLTDNDESIRIDIKKSCSKELCKINPMQNESDNSCISLSLVINQQLRKLSKNGSIVSFEEEAFIETHSEDELNWEKHISIHNWILNLISISKLERCEFSKMEVGVENNNTCNDSTVKWFTVLHHLNAYAQNIYKKHNKQFLFDFDDINICGIEKWFELLQRYGRSMGIISLLAKEQNNLPVESVNISLGVALEDIGWEIIKSKGQKNRMNKNGGLACFMCALCAIKDEFGEYFPVEMNDIYKKNKHDDANENMEKTPKDYEKMYRINVCFINIIRLWIGKQLGVELPTMLKRLNSNIFKYNETSI
;
A
#
# COMPACT_ATOMS: atom_id res chain seq x y z
N MET A 1 -24.95 -1.09 -12.28
CA MET A 1 -24.37 -2.19 -13.08
C MET A 1 -22.91 -2.25 -12.66
N GLU A 2 -22.53 -3.23 -11.84
CA GLU A 2 -21.12 -3.49 -11.60
C GLU A 2 -20.42 -3.72 -12.94
N ASP A 3 -19.37 -2.99 -13.19
CA ASP A 3 -18.64 -3.07 -14.46
C ASP A 3 -17.84 -4.38 -14.50
N LYS A 4 -18.53 -5.48 -14.82
CA LYS A 4 -17.94 -6.84 -14.97
C LYS A 4 -16.76 -6.87 -15.96
N SER A 5 -16.47 -5.75 -16.62
CA SER A 5 -15.45 -5.64 -17.66
C SER A 5 -14.04 -5.36 -17.11
N LEU A 6 -13.86 -5.20 -15.79
CA LEU A 6 -12.55 -4.98 -15.16
C LEU A 6 -11.90 -6.27 -14.64
N ASP A 7 -12.61 -7.39 -14.71
CA ASP A 7 -12.11 -8.69 -14.28
C ASP A 7 -11.25 -9.34 -15.41
N LEU A 8 -9.96 -9.36 -15.23
CA LEU A 8 -9.00 -10.02 -16.13
C LEU A 8 -8.72 -11.48 -15.74
N THR A 9 -9.40 -12.05 -14.76
CA THR A 9 -9.33 -13.51 -14.48
C THR A 9 -9.85 -14.31 -15.66
N THR A 10 -10.80 -13.74 -16.43
CA THR A 10 -11.14 -14.22 -17.77
C THR A 10 -10.21 -13.53 -18.79
N PRO A 11 -9.42 -14.32 -19.59
CA PRO A 11 -8.50 -13.76 -20.55
C PRO A 11 -9.19 -12.84 -21.57
N VAL A 12 -8.60 -11.66 -21.80
CA VAL A 12 -9.05 -10.69 -22.80
C VAL A 12 -8.21 -10.80 -24.05
N LEU A 13 -8.85 -11.07 -25.17
CA LEU A 13 -8.21 -11.03 -26.48
C LEU A 13 -8.21 -9.61 -27.04
N GLY A 14 -7.13 -9.24 -27.70
CA GLY A 14 -6.96 -7.94 -28.31
C GLY A 14 -5.83 -7.91 -29.33
N PHE A 15 -5.54 -6.73 -29.80
CA PHE A 15 -4.45 -6.45 -30.72
C PHE A 15 -3.42 -5.55 -30.03
N LEU A 16 -2.16 -5.85 -30.25
CA LEU A 16 -1.10 -4.98 -29.80
C LEU A 16 -1.11 -3.70 -30.64
N LYS A 17 -1.07 -2.54 -29.99
CA LYS A 17 -0.99 -1.26 -30.66
C LYS A 17 0.48 -0.90 -30.92
N THR A 18 0.80 -0.54 -32.16
CA THR A 18 2.14 -0.08 -32.54
C THR A 18 2.33 1.41 -32.26
N GLU A 19 3.56 1.91 -32.40
CA GLU A 19 3.89 3.33 -32.22
C GLU A 19 3.09 4.27 -33.13
N ASN A 20 2.66 3.81 -34.30
CA ASN A 20 1.89 4.59 -35.25
C ASN A 20 0.39 4.69 -34.95
N ASN A 21 -0.06 4.26 -33.77
CA ASN A 21 -1.45 4.22 -33.35
C ASN A 21 -2.37 3.25 -34.11
N ASP A 22 -1.88 2.51 -35.08
CA ASP A 22 -2.65 1.50 -35.77
C ASP A 22 -2.67 0.19 -34.98
N PRO A 23 -3.80 -0.55 -34.98
CA PRO A 23 -3.79 -1.90 -34.45
C PRO A 23 -2.82 -2.74 -35.30
N SER A 24 -1.81 -3.31 -34.64
CA SER A 24 -0.97 -4.28 -35.34
C SER A 24 -1.79 -5.54 -35.65
N GLU A 25 -1.37 -6.33 -36.63
CA GLU A 25 -1.95 -7.66 -36.87
C GLU A 25 -1.63 -8.67 -35.76
N THR A 26 -0.89 -8.22 -34.70
CA THR A 26 -0.44 -9.08 -33.63
C THR A 26 -1.53 -9.28 -32.59
N VAL A 27 -2.06 -10.49 -32.58
CA VAL A 27 -3.05 -10.92 -31.59
C VAL A 27 -2.36 -11.16 -30.26
N VAL A 28 -2.94 -10.65 -29.20
CA VAL A 28 -2.47 -10.80 -27.82
C VAL A 28 -3.60 -11.25 -26.91
N MET A 29 -3.21 -11.91 -25.83
CA MET A 29 -4.13 -12.33 -24.77
C MET A 29 -3.63 -11.79 -23.44
N LEU A 30 -4.43 -10.92 -22.82
CA LEU A 30 -4.18 -10.34 -21.51
C LEU A 30 -4.94 -11.12 -20.46
N HIS A 31 -4.25 -11.51 -19.39
CA HIS A 31 -4.79 -12.36 -18.34
C HIS A 31 -4.21 -11.99 -16.98
N ASP A 32 -5.03 -12.07 -15.95
CA ASP A 32 -4.63 -11.97 -14.55
C ASP A 32 -4.62 -13.38 -13.92
N ASN A 33 -3.45 -13.86 -13.51
CA ASN A 33 -3.33 -15.16 -12.86
C ASN A 33 -3.45 -15.10 -11.32
N GLY A 34 -3.88 -13.95 -10.77
CA GLY A 34 -4.03 -13.69 -9.34
C GLY A 34 -2.75 -13.23 -8.63
N LEU A 35 -1.58 -13.41 -9.24
CA LEU A 35 -0.29 -12.95 -8.70
C LEU A 35 0.36 -11.86 -9.55
N LYS A 36 0.10 -11.88 -10.83
CA LYS A 36 0.65 -10.95 -11.82
C LYS A 36 -0.21 -10.88 -13.07
N PHE A 37 -0.11 -9.78 -13.79
CA PHE A 37 -0.67 -9.65 -15.12
C PHE A 37 0.28 -10.28 -16.15
N GLU A 38 -0.28 -11.07 -17.05
CA GLU A 38 0.46 -11.71 -18.13
C GLU A 38 -0.14 -11.34 -19.48
N LEU A 39 0.70 -10.86 -20.38
CA LEU A 39 0.39 -10.64 -21.79
C LEU A 39 1.06 -11.73 -22.61
N SER A 40 0.26 -12.61 -23.19
CA SER A 40 0.71 -13.59 -24.19
C SER A 40 0.66 -12.96 -25.57
N VAL A 41 1.80 -12.92 -26.24
CA VAL A 41 1.98 -12.33 -27.58
C VAL A 41 2.25 -13.44 -28.56
N LEU A 42 1.36 -13.61 -29.54
CA LEU A 42 1.54 -14.56 -30.64
C LEU A 42 2.25 -13.84 -31.79
N PHE A 43 3.34 -14.39 -32.24
CA PHE A 43 4.08 -13.83 -33.39
C PHE A 43 4.33 -14.85 -34.47
N LYS A 44 4.27 -14.38 -35.69
CA LYS A 44 4.71 -15.05 -36.93
C LYS A 44 5.94 -14.31 -37.39
N GLU A 45 6.78 -14.92 -38.20
CA GLU A 45 8.03 -14.35 -38.71
C GLU A 45 9.13 -14.22 -37.66
N LEU A 46 10.21 -14.95 -37.90
CA LEU A 46 11.37 -14.96 -36.99
C LEU A 46 12.33 -13.77 -37.22
N SER A 47 11.92 -12.78 -38.02
CA SER A 47 12.70 -11.56 -38.31
C SER A 47 12.00 -10.29 -37.82
N GLY A 48 10.71 -10.37 -37.45
CA GLY A 48 9.92 -9.22 -37.04
C GLY A 48 10.37 -8.58 -35.71
N GLN A 49 10.03 -7.30 -35.51
CA GLN A 49 10.37 -6.56 -34.31
C GLN A 49 9.90 -7.26 -33.02
N ILE A 50 8.70 -7.84 -33.02
CA ILE A 50 8.12 -8.54 -31.89
C ILE A 50 8.89 -9.80 -31.55
N PHE A 51 9.31 -10.57 -32.54
CA PHE A 51 10.16 -11.73 -32.30
C PHE A 51 11.47 -11.35 -31.62
N ARG A 52 12.06 -10.22 -31.97
CA ARG A 52 13.31 -9.71 -31.39
C ARG A 52 13.18 -9.39 -29.89
N TRP A 53 11.98 -9.12 -29.37
CA TRP A 53 11.74 -8.96 -27.91
C TRP A 53 11.98 -10.27 -27.15
N PHE A 54 11.80 -11.42 -27.85
CA PHE A 54 11.78 -12.75 -27.22
C PHE A 54 13.03 -13.59 -27.54
N LEU A 55 14.03 -13.03 -28.20
CA LEU A 55 15.26 -13.73 -28.54
C LEU A 55 16.12 -14.20 -27.36
N GLY A 56 15.83 -13.80 -26.16
CA GLY A 56 16.68 -14.08 -24.99
C GLY A 56 18.08 -13.49 -25.16
N ASN A 57 19.11 -14.25 -24.78
CA ASN A 57 20.52 -13.85 -24.99
C ASN A 57 21.09 -14.44 -26.29
N SER A 58 20.25 -15.00 -27.18
CA SER A 58 20.65 -15.63 -28.41
C SER A 58 20.81 -14.60 -29.52
N VAL A 59 21.81 -14.76 -30.33
CA VAL A 59 22.00 -14.04 -31.58
C VAL A 59 21.64 -15.00 -32.71
N ILE A 60 20.77 -14.60 -33.61
CA ILE A 60 20.44 -15.41 -34.77
C ILE A 60 21.20 -14.86 -35.97
N TYR A 61 21.95 -15.75 -36.63
CA TYR A 61 22.59 -15.48 -37.89
C TYR A 61 21.65 -15.99 -39.00
N VAL A 62 21.22 -15.10 -39.87
CA VAL A 62 20.43 -15.46 -41.03
C VAL A 62 21.31 -15.31 -42.26
N ASN A 63 21.65 -16.44 -42.88
CA ASN A 63 22.28 -16.45 -44.19
C ASN A 63 21.20 -16.27 -45.24
N SER A 64 21.21 -15.16 -45.94
CA SER A 64 20.34 -14.93 -47.07
C SER A 64 21.18 -14.65 -48.34
N ASP A 65 20.58 -14.83 -49.51
CA ASP A 65 21.24 -14.50 -50.80
C ASP A 65 21.62 -12.99 -50.88
N ALA A 66 21.12 -12.16 -49.97
CA ALA A 66 21.41 -10.73 -49.86
C ALA A 66 22.53 -10.40 -48.88
N GLY A 67 23.11 -11.39 -48.17
CA GLY A 67 24.17 -11.25 -47.17
C GLY A 67 23.76 -11.79 -45.77
N ASP A 68 24.77 -11.91 -44.90
CA ASP A 68 24.60 -12.36 -43.52
C ASP A 68 23.97 -11.25 -42.70
N GLU A 69 22.76 -11.49 -42.17
CA GLU A 69 22.10 -10.57 -41.26
C GLU A 69 22.19 -11.09 -39.83
N ILE A 70 22.60 -10.22 -38.90
CA ILE A 70 22.63 -10.50 -37.45
C ILE A 70 21.38 -9.93 -36.82
N ILE A 71 20.49 -10.81 -36.37
CA ILE A 71 19.29 -10.40 -35.65
C ILE A 71 19.61 -10.31 -34.18
N ASN A 72 19.66 -9.09 -33.63
CA ASN A 72 19.87 -8.81 -32.24
C ASN A 72 18.54 -8.67 -31.45
N ARG A 73 18.59 -9.02 -30.18
CA ARG A 73 17.49 -8.76 -29.26
C ARG A 73 17.15 -7.26 -29.20
N LEU A 74 15.86 -6.94 -29.13
CA LEU A 74 15.35 -5.63 -28.81
C LEU A 74 14.78 -5.65 -27.38
N PRO A 75 14.93 -4.55 -26.61
CA PRO A 75 14.25 -4.43 -25.32
C PRO A 75 12.74 -4.40 -25.57
N ILE A 76 11.99 -5.00 -24.63
CA ILE A 76 10.53 -4.83 -24.60
C ILE A 76 10.24 -3.38 -24.22
N PRO A 77 9.35 -2.69 -24.94
CA PRO A 77 8.91 -1.36 -24.54
C PRO A 77 8.35 -1.38 -23.11
N HIS A 78 8.73 -0.39 -22.31
CA HIS A 78 8.27 -0.30 -20.94
C HIS A 78 6.75 -0.11 -20.83
N ILE A 79 6.14 0.47 -21.87
CA ILE A 79 4.71 0.67 -22.01
C ILE A 79 4.21 -0.02 -23.28
N LEU A 80 3.16 -0.81 -23.15
CA LEU A 80 2.45 -1.43 -24.25
C LEU A 80 0.96 -1.11 -24.18
N GLN A 81 0.32 -1.01 -25.34
CA GLN A 81 -1.13 -0.82 -25.41
C GLN A 81 -1.79 -2.01 -26.11
N VAL A 82 -2.89 -2.46 -25.52
CA VAL A 82 -3.74 -3.54 -26.05
C VAL A 82 -5.11 -2.98 -26.38
N LEU A 83 -5.53 -3.12 -27.62
CA LEU A 83 -6.86 -2.77 -28.09
C LEU A 83 -7.74 -3.99 -28.04
N SER A 84 -8.73 -4.02 -27.17
CA SER A 84 -9.79 -5.02 -27.18
C SER A 84 -11.07 -4.44 -27.81
N PRO A 85 -12.05 -5.25 -28.19
CA PRO A 85 -13.31 -4.74 -28.75
C PRO A 85 -14.07 -3.79 -27.83
N SER A 86 -13.85 -3.87 -26.53
CA SER A 86 -14.58 -3.08 -25.52
C SER A 86 -13.77 -1.91 -24.97
N LYS A 87 -12.47 -2.05 -24.79
CA LYS A 87 -11.61 -1.10 -24.07
C LYS A 87 -10.17 -1.14 -24.55
N THR A 88 -9.45 -0.05 -24.29
CA THR A 88 -8.00 0.01 -24.40
C THR A 88 -7.38 -0.29 -23.04
N TYR A 89 -6.32 -1.08 -23.03
CA TYR A 89 -5.51 -1.37 -21.84
C TYR A 89 -4.10 -0.85 -22.08
N THR A 90 -3.61 0.02 -21.22
CA THR A 90 -2.23 0.50 -21.23
C THR A 90 -1.46 -0.21 -20.13
N LEU A 91 -0.49 -1.04 -20.51
CA LEU A 91 0.35 -1.84 -19.63
C LEU A 91 1.62 -1.05 -19.30
N VAL A 92 1.95 -0.91 -18.03
CA VAL A 92 3.10 -0.15 -17.54
C VAL A 92 4.05 -1.08 -16.79
N GLY A 93 5.36 -0.89 -16.99
CA GLY A 93 6.37 -1.75 -16.37
C GLY A 93 6.51 -3.10 -17.04
N CYS A 94 6.39 -3.14 -18.37
CA CYS A 94 6.45 -4.38 -19.14
C CYS A 94 7.83 -5.04 -19.09
N ARG A 95 7.85 -6.36 -18.80
CA ARG A 95 9.07 -7.16 -18.70
C ARG A 95 8.90 -8.56 -19.30
N TYR A 96 9.98 -9.07 -19.89
CA TYR A 96 10.05 -10.43 -20.40
C TYR A 96 9.90 -11.48 -19.28
N VAL A 97 9.12 -12.52 -19.55
CA VAL A 97 8.97 -13.68 -18.66
C VAL A 97 9.55 -14.94 -19.30
N LYS A 98 8.98 -15.33 -20.45
CA LYS A 98 9.37 -16.54 -21.17
C LYS A 98 8.95 -16.47 -22.63
N SER A 99 9.51 -17.34 -23.47
CA SER A 99 9.05 -17.54 -24.85
C SER A 99 9.20 -18.99 -25.28
N SER A 100 8.41 -19.39 -26.27
CA SER A 100 8.52 -20.66 -26.94
C SER A 100 8.36 -20.43 -28.43
N THR A 101 9.28 -20.96 -29.25
CA THR A 101 9.33 -20.74 -30.69
C THR A 101 9.42 -22.07 -31.41
N ASN A 102 8.56 -22.27 -32.40
CA ASN A 102 8.65 -23.37 -33.33
C ASN A 102 9.29 -22.87 -34.65
N VAL A 103 10.58 -23.12 -34.75
CA VAL A 103 11.39 -22.64 -35.91
C VAL A 103 10.87 -23.19 -37.24
N MET A 104 10.46 -24.47 -37.31
CA MET A 104 9.97 -25.10 -38.51
C MET A 104 8.67 -24.46 -39.04
N ARG A 105 7.80 -24.00 -38.11
CA ARG A 105 6.53 -23.36 -38.47
C ARG A 105 6.62 -21.84 -38.51
N GLN A 106 7.77 -21.27 -38.15
CA GLN A 106 8.01 -19.82 -38.02
C GLN A 106 6.97 -19.10 -37.14
N ILE A 107 6.50 -19.77 -36.10
CA ILE A 107 5.56 -19.19 -35.12
C ILE A 107 6.12 -19.30 -33.73
N GLY A 108 5.77 -18.34 -32.88
CA GLY A 108 6.12 -18.39 -31.49
C GLY A 108 5.11 -17.67 -30.59
N ILE A 109 5.23 -17.94 -29.30
CA ILE A 109 4.48 -17.27 -28.27
C ILE A 109 5.47 -16.73 -27.23
N GLY A 110 5.34 -15.46 -26.90
CA GLY A 110 6.09 -14.82 -25.83
C GLY A 110 5.16 -14.37 -24.70
N THR A 111 5.65 -14.38 -23.47
CA THR A 111 4.92 -13.89 -22.31
C THR A 111 5.65 -12.70 -21.73
N ILE A 112 4.92 -11.62 -21.53
CA ILE A 112 5.34 -10.37 -20.90
C ILE A 112 4.53 -10.21 -19.62
N THR A 113 5.14 -9.73 -18.53
CA THR A 113 4.44 -9.28 -17.35
C THR A 113 4.47 -7.75 -17.27
N CYS A 114 3.53 -7.15 -16.56
CA CYS A 114 3.54 -5.71 -16.27
C CYS A 114 3.18 -5.45 -14.79
N ASP A 115 3.52 -4.25 -14.31
CA ASP A 115 3.27 -3.85 -12.93
C ASP A 115 1.86 -3.31 -12.76
N TYR A 116 1.40 -2.49 -13.73
CA TYR A 116 0.09 -1.83 -13.71
C TYR A 116 -0.60 -1.93 -15.06
N ILE A 117 -1.94 -1.93 -15.03
CA ILE A 117 -2.77 -1.85 -16.23
C ILE A 117 -3.75 -0.70 -16.06
N ILE A 118 -3.67 0.29 -16.95
CA ILE A 118 -4.56 1.44 -16.97
C ILE A 118 -5.68 1.15 -17.98
N VAL A 119 -6.93 1.30 -17.54
CA VAL A 119 -8.11 0.93 -18.32
C VAL A 119 -8.73 2.15 -18.97
N GLY A 120 -8.97 2.08 -20.27
CA GLY A 120 -9.72 3.09 -21.03
C GLY A 120 -8.91 4.32 -21.46
N SER A 121 -7.60 4.35 -21.20
CA SER A 121 -6.74 5.43 -21.69
C SER A 121 -6.15 5.12 -23.04
N ASN A 122 -6.19 6.10 -23.94
CA ASN A 122 -5.45 6.07 -25.21
C ASN A 122 -4.09 6.78 -25.12
N GLU A 123 -3.78 7.35 -23.98
CA GLU A 123 -2.52 8.07 -23.76
C GLU A 123 -1.38 7.08 -23.52
N LYS A 124 -0.18 7.44 -23.97
CA LYS A 124 1.03 6.62 -23.84
C LYS A 124 1.96 7.09 -22.71
N GLN A 125 1.64 8.19 -22.04
CA GLN A 125 2.55 8.88 -21.10
C GLN A 125 2.28 8.46 -19.66
N PHE A 126 2.50 7.19 -19.32
CA PHE A 126 2.35 6.69 -17.96
C PHE A 126 3.65 6.06 -17.40
N GLU A 127 4.79 6.37 -17.98
CA GLU A 127 6.06 5.94 -17.41
C GLU A 127 6.32 6.65 -16.08
N LYS A 128 5.95 7.92 -16.03
CA LYS A 128 5.90 8.76 -14.83
C LYS A 128 4.51 9.39 -14.74
N ILE A 129 4.12 9.78 -13.54
CA ILE A 129 2.80 10.33 -13.28
C ILE A 129 2.86 11.59 -12.41
N THR A 130 1.86 12.45 -12.53
CA THR A 130 1.70 13.64 -11.68
C THR A 130 0.61 13.44 -10.62
N HIS A 131 -0.39 12.59 -10.90
CA HIS A 131 -1.54 12.40 -10.02
C HIS A 131 -1.80 10.92 -9.79
N LEU A 132 -1.94 10.53 -8.52
CA LEU A 132 -2.37 9.19 -8.12
C LEU A 132 -3.38 9.32 -6.99
N ARG A 133 -4.47 8.55 -7.04
CA ARG A 133 -5.36 8.40 -5.90
C ARG A 133 -5.65 6.94 -5.63
N MET A 134 -5.71 6.60 -4.33
CA MET A 134 -5.96 5.24 -3.90
C MET A 134 -6.96 5.24 -2.75
N SER A 135 -7.90 4.31 -2.81
CA SER A 135 -8.76 3.98 -1.69
C SER A 135 -8.21 2.75 -0.98
N CYS A 136 -8.47 2.62 0.30
CA CYS A 136 -8.12 1.43 1.06
C CYS A 136 -9.22 1.06 2.05
N SER A 137 -9.21 -0.20 2.49
CA SER A 137 -10.09 -0.66 3.54
C SER A 137 -9.92 0.19 4.79
N ASN A 138 -11.04 0.53 5.43
CA ASN A 138 -11.10 1.35 6.65
C ASN A 138 -10.74 2.84 6.50
N LEU A 139 -10.37 3.33 5.31
CA LEU A 139 -10.04 4.75 5.11
C LEU A 139 -11.25 5.64 5.39
N TYR A 140 -12.42 5.27 4.88
CA TYR A 140 -13.65 6.03 5.07
C TYR A 140 -14.01 6.15 6.56
N ASP A 141 -13.95 5.04 7.29
CA ASP A 141 -14.28 5.00 8.73
C ASP A 141 -13.23 5.76 9.58
N TRP A 142 -11.97 5.77 9.13
CA TRP A 142 -10.89 6.50 9.79
C TRP A 142 -10.93 7.99 9.52
N PHE A 143 -11.41 8.39 8.34
CA PHE A 143 -11.60 9.77 7.93
C PHE A 143 -13.07 10.16 8.09
N THR A 144 -13.48 10.42 9.33
CA THR A 144 -14.88 10.57 9.77
C THR A 144 -15.63 11.80 9.23
N SER A 145 -14.98 12.63 8.41
CA SER A 145 -15.59 13.83 7.81
C SER A 145 -16.61 13.53 6.70
N GLY A 146 -17.50 12.57 6.91
CA GLY A 146 -18.54 12.18 5.96
C GLY A 146 -19.35 13.37 5.41
N GLY A 147 -19.68 13.34 4.13
CA GLY A 147 -20.37 14.43 3.42
C GLY A 147 -21.88 14.31 3.36
N ILE A 148 -22.45 13.17 3.82
CA ILE A 148 -23.91 12.96 3.80
C ILE A 148 -24.48 13.25 5.18
N GLY A 149 -25.24 14.34 5.29
CA GLY A 149 -26.04 14.64 6.46
C GLY A 149 -27.50 14.24 6.22
N VAL A 150 -28.09 13.45 7.12
CA VAL A 150 -29.52 13.16 7.14
C VAL A 150 -30.14 13.94 8.27
N SER A 151 -31.07 14.85 7.94
CA SER A 151 -31.82 15.61 8.95
C SER A 151 -33.33 15.47 8.73
N ASN A 152 -34.07 15.29 9.83
CA ASN A 152 -35.52 15.39 9.80
C ASN A 152 -35.89 16.87 9.86
N LEU A 153 -36.73 17.35 8.95
CA LEU A 153 -37.05 18.78 8.82
C LEU A 153 -37.96 19.31 9.92
N THR A 154 -38.81 18.47 10.50
CA THR A 154 -39.67 18.84 11.68
C THR A 154 -40.30 17.58 12.25
N ASP A 155 -40.76 17.63 13.53
CA ASP A 155 -41.44 16.52 14.21
C ASP A 155 -42.81 16.12 13.58
N ASN A 156 -43.33 16.90 12.64
CA ASN A 156 -44.64 16.70 12.02
C ASN A 156 -44.58 16.50 10.50
N ASP A 157 -43.41 16.54 9.88
CA ASP A 157 -43.27 16.35 8.42
C ASP A 157 -42.58 15.01 8.16
N GLU A 158 -43.23 14.13 7.41
CA GLU A 158 -42.66 12.87 6.94
C GLU A 158 -41.52 13.08 5.92
N SER A 159 -41.04 14.30 5.75
CA SER A 159 -39.98 14.63 4.80
C SER A 159 -38.59 14.49 5.43
N ILE A 160 -37.81 13.64 4.81
CA ILE A 160 -36.37 13.47 5.12
C ILE A 160 -35.58 14.37 4.18
N ARG A 161 -34.81 15.29 4.75
CA ARG A 161 -33.84 16.08 3.98
C ARG A 161 -32.49 15.39 4.01
N ILE A 162 -31.95 15.10 2.84
CA ILE A 162 -30.60 14.60 2.66
C ILE A 162 -29.73 15.75 2.16
N ASP A 163 -28.89 16.26 3.03
CA ASP A 163 -27.91 17.28 2.67
C ASP A 163 -26.65 16.61 2.15
N ILE A 164 -26.39 16.73 0.86
CA ILE A 164 -25.19 16.22 0.21
C ILE A 164 -24.22 17.38 0.10
N LYS A 165 -23.14 17.34 0.89
CA LYS A 165 -22.02 18.26 0.71
C LYS A 165 -21.29 17.85 -0.56
N LYS A 166 -21.02 18.81 -1.44
CA LYS A 166 -20.18 18.62 -2.62
C LYS A 166 -18.84 17.99 -2.18
N SER A 167 -18.24 17.12 -3.03
CA SER A 167 -16.98 16.41 -2.74
C SER A 167 -16.04 17.22 -1.85
N CYS A 168 -15.70 16.65 -0.69
CA CYS A 168 -14.82 17.29 0.29
C CYS A 168 -13.39 16.90 -0.04
N SER A 169 -12.56 17.87 -0.39
CA SER A 169 -11.11 17.67 -0.49
C SER A 169 -10.43 18.43 0.64
N LYS A 170 -9.55 17.77 1.37
CA LYS A 170 -8.76 18.36 2.45
C LYS A 170 -7.29 18.15 2.14
N GLU A 171 -6.60 19.20 1.73
CA GLU A 171 -5.15 19.19 1.60
C GLU A 171 -4.52 19.00 2.98
N LEU A 172 -3.61 18.05 3.10
CA LEU A 172 -2.98 17.68 4.37
C LEU A 172 -1.61 18.35 4.51
N CYS A 173 -0.70 18.05 3.60
CA CYS A 173 0.67 18.53 3.67
C CYS A 173 1.38 18.37 2.33
N LYS A 174 2.53 19.04 2.21
CA LYS A 174 3.49 18.82 1.13
C LYS A 174 4.64 17.98 1.67
N ILE A 175 4.98 16.91 0.97
CA ILE A 175 5.97 15.92 1.39
C ILE A 175 7.09 15.89 0.36
N ASN A 176 8.33 15.93 0.83
CA ASN A 176 9.47 15.56 0.01
C ASN A 176 9.81 14.07 0.30
N PRO A 177 9.53 13.16 -0.63
CA PRO A 177 9.69 11.73 -0.40
C PRO A 177 11.15 11.27 -0.35
N MET A 178 12.10 12.09 -0.80
CA MET A 178 13.54 11.81 -0.75
C MET A 178 14.29 13.01 -0.20
N GLN A 179 14.94 12.83 0.96
CA GLN A 179 15.84 13.83 1.55
C GLN A 179 17.20 13.93 0.85
N ASN A 180 17.35 13.49 -0.40
CA ASN A 180 18.57 13.71 -1.14
C ASN A 180 18.58 15.17 -1.59
N GLU A 181 19.60 15.91 -1.18
CA GLU A 181 19.80 17.35 -1.46
C GLU A 181 19.71 17.75 -2.94
N SER A 182 19.70 16.77 -3.85
CA SER A 182 19.60 16.98 -5.30
C SER A 182 18.18 16.83 -5.89
N ASP A 183 17.20 16.31 -5.16
CA ASP A 183 15.85 16.06 -5.66
C ASP A 183 14.82 16.90 -4.88
N ASN A 184 14.52 18.09 -5.41
CA ASN A 184 13.54 19.02 -4.84
C ASN A 184 12.08 18.65 -5.16
N SER A 185 11.80 17.42 -5.60
CA SER A 185 10.44 17.02 -5.93
C SER A 185 9.54 17.05 -4.69
N CYS A 186 8.48 17.85 -4.76
CA CYS A 186 7.49 17.98 -3.70
C CYS A 186 6.18 17.32 -4.14
N ILE A 187 5.60 16.51 -3.26
CA ILE A 187 4.31 15.86 -3.49
C ILE A 187 3.30 16.41 -2.50
N SER A 188 2.20 16.97 -3.00
CA SER A 188 1.04 17.36 -2.21
C SER A 188 0.21 16.13 -1.87
N LEU A 189 -0.18 16.00 -0.61
CA LEU A 189 -1.04 14.93 -0.10
C LEU A 189 -2.39 15.50 0.30
N SER A 190 -3.46 14.88 -0.17
CA SER A 190 -4.84 15.26 0.15
C SER A 190 -5.66 14.03 0.53
N LEU A 191 -6.68 14.22 1.38
CA LEU A 191 -7.77 13.27 1.58
C LEU A 191 -9.02 13.79 0.88
N VAL A 192 -9.64 12.95 0.06
CA VAL A 192 -10.77 13.32 -0.79
C VAL A 192 -11.92 12.35 -0.55
N ILE A 193 -13.13 12.88 -0.35
CA ILE A 193 -14.36 12.10 -0.34
C ILE A 193 -15.11 12.38 -1.63
N ASN A 194 -15.28 11.36 -2.44
CA ASN A 194 -16.11 11.39 -3.63
C ASN A 194 -17.49 10.85 -3.33
N GLN A 195 -18.50 11.59 -3.79
CA GLN A 195 -19.90 11.20 -3.65
C GLN A 195 -20.47 10.88 -5.02
N GLN A 196 -21.10 9.72 -5.15
CA GLN A 196 -21.77 9.32 -6.38
C GLN A 196 -23.22 8.94 -6.11
N LEU A 197 -24.13 9.52 -6.87
CA LEU A 197 -25.51 9.06 -6.93
C LEU A 197 -25.57 7.75 -7.74
N ARG A 198 -25.75 6.62 -7.08
CA ARG A 198 -25.73 5.29 -7.72
C ARG A 198 -27.06 4.87 -8.33
N LYS A 199 -28.19 5.28 -7.77
CA LYS A 199 -29.48 4.83 -8.25
C LYS A 199 -30.60 5.84 -7.96
N LEU A 200 -31.32 6.23 -9.01
CA LEU A 200 -32.60 6.89 -8.92
C LEU A 200 -33.66 5.92 -9.45
N SER A 201 -34.56 5.45 -8.58
CA SER A 201 -35.73 4.69 -9.04
C SER A 201 -36.77 5.62 -9.64
N LYS A 202 -37.26 5.32 -10.85
CA LYS A 202 -38.34 6.10 -11.49
C LYS A 202 -39.63 6.14 -10.64
N ASN A 203 -39.80 5.19 -9.72
CA ASN A 203 -40.97 5.13 -8.84
C ASN A 203 -40.74 5.78 -7.47
N GLY A 204 -39.67 6.56 -7.34
CA GLY A 204 -39.44 7.43 -6.17
C GLY A 204 -39.06 6.73 -4.84
N SER A 205 -38.94 5.40 -4.82
CA SER A 205 -38.78 4.69 -3.56
C SER A 205 -37.35 4.40 -3.10
N ILE A 206 -36.35 4.55 -3.95
CA ILE A 206 -34.96 4.27 -3.56
C ILE A 206 -34.01 5.29 -4.20
N VAL A 207 -33.34 6.05 -3.34
CA VAL A 207 -32.18 6.89 -3.71
C VAL A 207 -30.97 6.29 -3.01
N SER A 208 -29.96 5.86 -3.79
CA SER A 208 -28.73 5.29 -3.25
C SER A 208 -27.56 6.22 -3.57
N PHE A 209 -26.89 6.65 -2.51
CA PHE A 209 -25.63 7.39 -2.60
C PHE A 209 -24.50 6.48 -2.16
N GLU A 210 -23.36 6.61 -2.79
CA GLU A 210 -22.14 5.96 -2.40
C GLU A 210 -21.07 7.02 -2.15
N GLU A 211 -20.43 6.92 -1.00
CA GLU A 211 -19.26 7.72 -0.65
C GLU A 211 -18.04 6.84 -0.67
N GLU A 212 -16.97 7.33 -1.26
CA GLU A 212 -15.68 6.67 -1.31
C GLU A 212 -14.58 7.66 -0.93
N ALA A 213 -13.77 7.28 0.06
CA ALA A 213 -12.62 8.07 0.48
C ALA A 213 -11.38 7.66 -0.30
N PHE A 214 -10.58 8.65 -0.69
CA PHE A 214 -9.32 8.48 -1.37
C PHE A 214 -8.21 9.25 -0.66
N ILE A 215 -7.03 8.66 -0.64
CA ILE A 215 -5.77 9.34 -0.48
C ILE A 215 -5.39 9.81 -1.89
N GLU A 216 -5.08 11.08 -2.07
CA GLU A 216 -4.68 11.65 -3.35
C GLU A 216 -3.30 12.31 -3.23
N THR A 217 -2.43 12.04 -4.17
CA THR A 217 -1.11 12.67 -4.27
C THR A 217 -0.96 13.37 -5.61
N HIS A 218 -0.40 14.58 -5.57
CA HIS A 218 -0.12 15.41 -6.73
C HIS A 218 1.30 15.97 -6.68
N SER A 219 1.98 15.96 -7.81
CA SER A 219 3.29 16.62 -8.01
C SER A 219 3.26 17.51 -9.25
N GLU A 220 4.00 18.63 -9.21
CA GLU A 220 4.14 19.53 -10.35
C GLU A 220 4.92 18.85 -11.49
N ASP A 221 5.96 18.08 -11.13
CA ASP A 221 6.75 17.30 -12.07
C ASP A 221 6.24 15.86 -12.15
N GLU A 222 6.42 15.23 -13.32
CA GLU A 222 6.18 13.80 -13.49
C GLU A 222 7.17 12.98 -12.68
N LEU A 223 6.68 12.16 -11.75
CA LEU A 223 7.46 11.31 -10.87
C LEU A 223 7.19 9.82 -11.12
N ASN A 224 8.14 8.98 -10.71
CA ASN A 224 7.96 7.53 -10.74
C ASN A 224 6.81 7.11 -9.82
N TRP A 225 6.08 6.07 -10.21
CA TRP A 225 4.97 5.48 -9.47
C TRP A 225 5.31 5.18 -8.01
N GLU A 226 6.50 4.65 -7.75
CA GLU A 226 6.95 4.28 -6.40
C GLU A 226 6.97 5.46 -5.44
N LYS A 227 7.27 6.68 -5.91
CA LYS A 227 7.28 7.87 -5.05
C LYS A 227 5.88 8.18 -4.53
N HIS A 228 4.88 8.16 -5.40
CA HIS A 228 3.48 8.35 -5.01
C HIS A 228 2.98 7.20 -4.12
N ILE A 229 3.18 5.95 -4.55
CA ILE A 229 2.73 4.75 -3.83
C ILE A 229 3.35 4.67 -2.44
N SER A 230 4.59 5.10 -2.25
CA SER A 230 5.24 5.12 -0.94
C SER A 230 4.46 5.98 0.06
N ILE A 231 3.99 7.15 -0.36
CA ILE A 231 3.19 8.04 0.49
C ILE A 231 1.86 7.39 0.86
N HIS A 232 1.17 6.77 -0.11
CA HIS A 232 -0.06 6.02 0.14
C HIS A 232 0.16 4.87 1.12
N ASN A 233 1.26 4.11 0.98
CA ASN A 233 1.64 3.05 1.90
C ASN A 233 1.89 3.57 3.32
N TRP A 234 2.48 4.75 3.48
CA TRP A 234 2.71 5.34 4.80
C TRP A 234 1.41 5.68 5.51
N ILE A 235 0.41 6.21 4.80
CA ILE A 235 -0.93 6.44 5.38
C ILE A 235 -1.64 5.11 5.67
N LEU A 236 -1.57 4.13 4.75
CA LEU A 236 -2.11 2.78 4.98
C LEU A 236 -1.51 2.14 6.25
N ASN A 237 -0.22 2.31 6.48
CA ASN A 237 0.47 1.84 7.67
C ASN A 237 -0.06 2.51 8.94
N LEU A 238 -0.27 3.83 8.91
CA LEU A 238 -0.82 4.58 10.03
C LEU A 238 -2.22 4.07 10.41
N ILE A 239 -3.10 3.87 9.40
CA ILE A 239 -4.45 3.33 9.60
C ILE A 239 -4.37 1.91 10.17
N SER A 240 -3.48 1.06 9.64
CA SER A 240 -3.27 -0.30 10.13
C SER A 240 -2.78 -0.34 11.58
N ILE A 241 -1.87 0.55 11.97
CA ILE A 241 -1.40 0.70 13.36
C ILE A 241 -2.55 1.17 14.25
N SER A 242 -3.31 2.17 13.82
CA SER A 242 -4.43 2.67 14.61
C SER A 242 -5.50 1.61 14.86
N LYS A 243 -5.83 0.80 13.86
CA LYS A 243 -6.87 -0.24 13.98
C LYS A 243 -6.35 -1.56 14.53
N LEU A 244 -5.03 -1.79 14.49
CA LEU A 244 -4.39 -3.09 14.73
C LEU A 244 -4.99 -4.18 13.85
N GLU A 245 -5.12 -3.87 12.58
CA GLU A 245 -5.70 -4.72 11.54
C GLU A 245 -5.02 -4.43 10.21
N ARG A 246 -4.93 -5.45 9.36
CA ARG A 246 -4.43 -5.27 8.01
C ARG A 246 -5.39 -4.40 7.19
N CYS A 247 -4.90 -3.29 6.68
CA CYS A 247 -5.58 -2.48 5.68
C CYS A 247 -4.97 -2.77 4.30
N GLU A 248 -5.81 -2.79 3.27
CA GLU A 248 -5.43 -3.11 1.89
C GLU A 248 -5.97 -2.07 0.93
N PHE A 249 -5.24 -1.81 -0.13
CA PHE A 249 -5.73 -0.96 -1.21
C PHE A 249 -6.89 -1.64 -1.94
N SER A 250 -8.00 -0.94 -2.09
CA SER A 250 -9.21 -1.43 -2.76
C SER A 250 -9.36 -0.91 -4.18
N LYS A 251 -8.88 0.30 -4.43
CA LYS A 251 -9.00 0.98 -5.72
C LYS A 251 -7.78 1.88 -5.94
N MET A 252 -7.33 1.92 -7.19
CA MET A 252 -6.26 2.82 -7.63
C MET A 252 -6.70 3.51 -8.91
N GLU A 253 -6.42 4.79 -9.02
CA GLU A 253 -6.69 5.58 -10.21
C GLU A 253 -5.54 6.57 -10.46
N VAL A 254 -5.16 6.71 -11.73
CA VAL A 254 -4.16 7.69 -12.18
C VAL A 254 -4.84 8.84 -12.88
N GLY A 255 -4.41 10.06 -12.57
CA GLY A 255 -4.96 11.29 -13.12
C GLY A 255 -4.09 11.86 -14.24
N VAL A 256 -4.77 12.42 -15.24
CA VAL A 256 -4.15 13.19 -16.33
C VAL A 256 -4.84 14.54 -16.40
N GLU A 257 -4.04 15.60 -16.41
CA GLU A 257 -4.57 16.96 -16.55
C GLU A 257 -5.15 17.19 -17.94
N ASN A 258 -6.37 17.73 -17.96
CA ASN A 258 -7.03 18.09 -19.19
C ASN A 258 -6.83 19.59 -19.49
N ASN A 259 -5.82 19.91 -20.28
CA ASN A 259 -5.46 21.29 -20.64
C ASN A 259 -6.41 21.98 -21.62
N ASN A 260 -7.57 21.36 -21.95
CA ASN A 260 -8.48 21.84 -22.99
C ASN A 260 -9.50 22.91 -22.55
N THR A 261 -9.53 23.32 -21.27
CA THR A 261 -10.45 24.35 -20.78
C THR A 261 -9.70 25.50 -20.13
N CYS A 262 -9.85 26.70 -20.67
CA CYS A 262 -9.10 27.91 -20.30
C CYS A 262 -9.26 28.40 -18.84
N ASN A 263 -10.12 27.80 -18.01
CA ASN A 263 -10.40 28.34 -16.67
C ASN A 263 -10.46 27.33 -15.52
N ASP A 264 -10.45 26.00 -15.78
CA ASP A 264 -10.35 24.99 -14.70
C ASP A 264 -9.59 23.78 -15.22
N SER A 265 -8.41 23.51 -14.67
CA SER A 265 -7.68 22.28 -14.91
C SER A 265 -8.45 21.11 -14.26
N THR A 266 -9.23 20.39 -15.07
CA THR A 266 -9.93 19.21 -14.59
C THR A 266 -9.04 17.98 -14.78
N VAL A 267 -8.78 17.25 -13.70
CA VAL A 267 -8.06 15.97 -13.77
C VAL A 267 -9.01 14.88 -14.23
N LYS A 268 -8.66 14.19 -15.30
CA LYS A 268 -9.35 13.00 -15.77
C LYS A 268 -8.72 11.77 -15.13
N TRP A 269 -9.52 10.98 -14.42
CA TRP A 269 -9.09 9.80 -13.70
C TRP A 269 -9.33 8.53 -14.51
N PHE A 270 -8.34 7.63 -14.48
CA PHE A 270 -8.37 6.31 -15.12
C PHE A 270 -8.13 5.23 -14.07
N THR A 271 -8.94 4.19 -14.10
CA THR A 271 -8.78 3.04 -13.20
C THR A 271 -7.51 2.28 -13.51
N VAL A 272 -6.78 1.90 -12.46
CA VAL A 272 -5.55 1.12 -12.53
C VAL A 272 -5.75 -0.22 -11.84
N LEU A 273 -5.49 -1.31 -12.56
CA LEU A 273 -5.41 -2.65 -11.99
C LEU A 273 -4.00 -2.87 -11.46
N HIS A 274 -3.88 -3.47 -10.27
CA HIS A 274 -2.61 -3.64 -9.58
C HIS A 274 -2.60 -4.89 -8.69
N HIS A 275 -1.41 -5.38 -8.37
CA HIS A 275 -1.18 -6.51 -7.47
C HIS A 275 -0.48 -6.10 -6.15
N LEU A 276 -0.66 -4.88 -5.67
CA LEU A 276 -0.03 -4.41 -4.43
C LEU A 276 -0.42 -5.25 -3.20
N ASN A 277 -1.58 -5.92 -3.25
CA ASN A 277 -2.07 -6.81 -2.21
C ASN A 277 -1.92 -8.31 -2.53
N ALA A 278 -1.28 -8.68 -3.64
CA ALA A 278 -1.27 -10.06 -4.17
C ALA A 278 -0.75 -11.12 -3.19
N TYR A 279 0.09 -10.72 -2.24
CA TYR A 279 0.62 -11.61 -1.20
C TYR A 279 -0.24 -11.65 0.07
N ALA A 280 -1.36 -10.93 0.09
CA ALA A 280 -2.31 -10.95 1.17
C ALA A 280 -3.13 -12.23 1.10
N GLN A 281 -2.88 -13.19 1.97
CA GLN A 281 -3.75 -14.35 2.07
C GLN A 281 -5.12 -13.92 2.62
N ASN A 282 -6.20 -14.27 1.92
CA ASN A 282 -7.61 -13.92 2.21
C ASN A 282 -8.17 -14.59 3.49
N ILE A 283 -7.44 -14.63 4.60
CA ILE A 283 -7.81 -15.35 5.81
C ILE A 283 -8.45 -14.43 6.87
N TYR A 284 -8.85 -13.22 6.53
CA TYR A 284 -9.31 -12.29 7.54
C TYR A 284 -10.83 -12.30 7.76
N LYS A 285 -11.24 -12.85 8.91
CA LYS A 285 -12.53 -12.50 9.50
C LYS A 285 -12.46 -11.01 9.88
N LYS A 286 -13.31 -10.20 9.28
CA LYS A 286 -13.49 -8.78 9.63
C LYS A 286 -13.78 -8.69 11.14
N HIS A 287 -12.78 -8.38 11.95
CA HIS A 287 -12.99 -8.07 13.35
C HIS A 287 -13.40 -6.60 13.42
N ASN A 288 -14.52 -6.31 14.03
CA ASN A 288 -15.02 -4.94 14.20
C ASN A 288 -14.22 -4.23 15.32
N LYS A 289 -12.90 -4.07 15.09
CA LYS A 289 -12.01 -3.39 16.04
C LYS A 289 -12.19 -1.89 15.90
N GLN A 290 -12.28 -1.19 17.01
CA GLN A 290 -12.30 0.26 17.05
C GLN A 290 -10.90 0.82 16.77
N PHE A 291 -10.82 1.97 16.11
CA PHE A 291 -9.58 2.71 15.96
C PHE A 291 -9.09 3.21 17.31
N LEU A 292 -7.79 3.12 17.55
CA LEU A 292 -7.15 3.72 18.72
C LEU A 292 -7.17 5.26 18.63
N PHE A 293 -6.98 5.76 17.42
CA PHE A 293 -7.11 7.15 17.01
C PHE A 293 -7.56 7.20 15.55
N ASP A 294 -8.35 8.20 15.22
CA ASP A 294 -8.80 8.49 13.86
C ASP A 294 -8.23 9.83 13.36
N PHE A 295 -8.64 10.25 12.18
CA PHE A 295 -8.14 11.49 11.59
C PHE A 295 -8.54 12.74 12.40
N ASP A 296 -9.72 12.74 13.01
CA ASP A 296 -10.19 13.89 13.81
C ASP A 296 -9.38 14.07 15.10
N ASP A 297 -8.85 12.97 15.64
CA ASP A 297 -7.95 13.04 16.83
C ASP A 297 -6.58 13.62 16.49
N ILE A 298 -6.01 13.23 15.32
CA ILE A 298 -4.63 13.62 14.97
C ILE A 298 -4.57 14.86 14.09
N ASN A 299 -5.57 15.12 13.29
CA ASN A 299 -5.70 16.18 12.30
C ASN A 299 -4.48 16.30 11.35
N ILE A 300 -4.33 17.44 10.65
CA ILE A 300 -3.21 17.71 9.73
C ILE A 300 -1.86 17.67 10.45
N CYS A 301 -1.77 18.30 11.63
CA CYS A 301 -0.53 18.32 12.40
C CYS A 301 -0.04 16.92 12.80
N GLY A 302 -0.96 15.99 13.09
CA GLY A 302 -0.62 14.61 13.39
C GLY A 302 -0.10 13.87 12.16
N ILE A 303 -0.61 14.17 10.97
CA ILE A 303 -0.06 13.62 9.71
C ILE A 303 1.37 14.11 9.47
N GLU A 304 1.66 15.40 9.66
CA GLU A 304 3.01 15.94 9.56
C GLU A 304 3.97 15.24 10.54
N LYS A 305 3.57 15.11 11.80
CA LYS A 305 4.34 14.37 12.81
C LYS A 305 4.53 12.90 12.46
N TRP A 306 3.55 12.25 11.79
CA TRP A 306 3.72 10.88 11.31
C TRP A 306 4.87 10.78 10.30
N PHE A 307 4.97 11.70 9.37
CA PHE A 307 6.09 11.75 8.43
C PHE A 307 7.43 12.04 9.13
N GLU A 308 7.45 12.90 10.16
CA GLU A 308 8.64 13.10 10.99
C GLU A 308 9.05 11.82 11.73
N LEU A 309 8.09 11.06 12.27
CA LEU A 309 8.35 9.76 12.90
C LEU A 309 8.91 8.74 11.90
N LEU A 310 8.39 8.71 10.67
CA LEU A 310 8.91 7.85 9.61
C LEU A 310 10.34 8.22 9.22
N GLN A 311 10.66 9.50 9.13
CA GLN A 311 12.02 9.97 8.86
C GLN A 311 12.99 9.57 9.97
N ARG A 312 12.56 9.72 11.22
CA ARG A 312 13.40 9.45 12.39
C ARG A 312 13.49 7.99 12.75
N TYR A 313 12.39 7.23 12.64
CA TYR A 313 12.24 5.84 13.11
C TYR A 313 11.74 4.91 12.02
N GLY A 314 12.05 5.16 10.74
CA GLY A 314 11.44 4.47 9.60
C GLY A 314 11.52 2.94 9.66
N ARG A 315 12.67 2.39 10.09
CA ARG A 315 12.82 0.95 10.27
C ARG A 315 11.87 0.40 11.34
N SER A 316 11.82 1.06 12.49
CA SER A 316 10.93 0.65 13.60
C SER A 316 9.46 0.78 13.21
N MET A 317 9.09 1.88 12.56
CA MET A 317 7.72 2.08 12.09
C MET A 317 7.33 1.03 11.05
N GLY A 318 8.24 0.61 10.18
CA GLY A 318 8.02 -0.49 9.24
C GLY A 318 7.76 -1.81 9.95
N ILE A 319 8.56 -2.16 10.95
CA ILE A 319 8.36 -3.37 11.77
C ILE A 319 7.02 -3.31 12.51
N ILE A 320 6.70 -2.20 13.15
CA ILE A 320 5.45 -2.04 13.91
C ILE A 320 4.23 -2.12 12.97
N SER A 321 4.33 -1.53 11.78
CA SER A 321 3.28 -1.64 10.75
C SER A 321 3.08 -3.08 10.31
N LEU A 322 4.15 -3.84 10.11
CA LEU A 322 4.07 -5.26 9.77
C LEU A 322 3.40 -6.05 10.90
N LEU A 323 3.80 -5.82 12.15
CA LEU A 323 3.20 -6.48 13.30
C LEU A 323 1.72 -6.11 13.47
N ALA A 324 1.33 -4.86 13.22
CA ALA A 324 -0.07 -4.46 13.25
C ALA A 324 -0.92 -5.24 12.23
N LYS A 325 -0.34 -5.58 11.08
CA LYS A 325 -0.99 -6.30 9.99
C LYS A 325 -0.97 -7.82 10.17
N GLU A 326 0.13 -8.38 10.66
CA GLU A 326 0.45 -9.81 10.52
C GLU A 326 0.68 -10.53 11.86
N GLN A 327 0.58 -9.88 13.02
CA GLN A 327 0.94 -10.48 14.32
C GLN A 327 0.25 -11.84 14.59
N ASN A 328 -0.99 -12.01 14.11
CA ASN A 328 -1.74 -13.24 14.33
C ASN A 328 -1.30 -14.39 13.39
N ASN A 329 -0.51 -14.09 12.38
CA ASN A 329 0.00 -15.05 11.39
C ASN A 329 1.47 -15.40 11.62
N LEU A 330 2.13 -14.71 12.56
CA LEU A 330 3.54 -14.92 12.87
C LEU A 330 3.70 -15.79 14.13
N PRO A 331 4.74 -16.63 14.19
CA PRO A 331 5.13 -17.29 15.43
C PRO A 331 5.31 -16.29 16.57
N VAL A 332 4.89 -16.64 17.77
CA VAL A 332 4.92 -15.73 18.94
C VAL A 332 6.32 -15.22 19.24
N GLU A 333 7.34 -16.08 19.08
CA GLU A 333 8.75 -15.71 19.23
C GLU A 333 9.20 -14.69 18.19
N SER A 334 8.77 -14.86 16.93
CA SER A 334 9.08 -13.93 15.85
C SER A 334 8.49 -12.55 16.11
N VAL A 335 7.28 -12.49 16.64
CA VAL A 335 6.66 -11.23 17.08
C VAL A 335 7.48 -10.59 18.19
N ASN A 336 7.89 -11.36 19.20
CA ASN A 336 8.69 -10.88 20.33
C ASN A 336 10.04 -10.32 19.88
N ILE A 337 10.76 -11.05 19.03
CA ILE A 337 12.05 -10.61 18.48
C ILE A 337 11.88 -9.33 17.67
N SER A 338 10.87 -9.28 16.82
CA SER A 338 10.59 -8.09 15.97
C SER A 338 10.28 -6.86 16.81
N LEU A 339 9.49 -7.00 17.88
CA LEU A 339 9.24 -5.93 18.84
C LEU A 339 10.52 -5.45 19.52
N GLY A 340 11.36 -6.38 19.96
CA GLY A 340 12.65 -6.06 20.58
C GLY A 340 13.57 -5.29 19.62
N VAL A 341 13.63 -5.70 18.35
CA VAL A 341 14.44 -5.01 17.32
C VAL A 341 13.90 -3.59 17.08
N ALA A 342 12.59 -3.41 17.00
CA ALA A 342 12.00 -2.08 16.84
C ALA A 342 12.31 -1.15 18.02
N LEU A 343 12.24 -1.68 19.24
CA LEU A 343 12.56 -0.93 20.47
C LEU A 343 14.05 -0.59 20.57
N GLU A 344 14.95 -1.51 20.19
CA GLU A 344 16.38 -1.22 20.12
C GLU A 344 16.69 -0.06 19.17
N ASP A 345 16.02 -0.01 18.02
CA ASP A 345 16.19 1.04 17.02
C ASP A 345 15.65 2.39 17.51
N ILE A 346 14.46 2.42 18.12
CA ILE A 346 13.90 3.62 18.76
C ILE A 346 14.86 4.12 19.87
N GLY A 347 15.33 3.22 20.71
CA GLY A 347 16.28 3.55 21.78
C GLY A 347 17.59 4.12 21.24
N TRP A 348 18.09 3.57 20.13
CA TRP A 348 19.28 4.10 19.48
C TRP A 348 19.09 5.53 18.97
N GLU A 349 17.99 5.82 18.31
CA GLU A 349 17.71 7.18 17.83
C GLU A 349 17.53 8.18 18.98
N ILE A 350 16.95 7.76 20.11
CA ILE A 350 16.86 8.58 21.33
C ILE A 350 18.28 8.88 21.89
N ILE A 351 19.16 7.88 21.95
CA ILE A 351 20.54 8.02 22.42
C ILE A 351 21.34 8.93 21.50
N LYS A 352 21.21 8.74 20.19
CA LYS A 352 21.87 9.53 19.15
C LYS A 352 21.47 11.01 19.23
N SER A 353 20.19 11.30 19.44
CA SER A 353 19.68 12.67 19.60
C SER A 353 20.25 13.38 20.83
N LYS A 354 20.71 12.63 21.84
CA LYS A 354 21.42 13.15 23.03
C LYS A 354 22.93 13.32 22.82
N GLY A 355 23.43 13.20 21.59
CA GLY A 355 24.84 13.45 21.23
C GLY A 355 25.80 12.27 21.39
N GLN A 356 25.30 11.07 21.68
CA GLN A 356 26.14 9.88 21.70
C GLN A 356 26.44 9.38 20.29
N LYS A 357 27.72 9.26 19.94
CA LYS A 357 28.18 8.90 18.59
C LYS A 357 28.34 7.38 18.35
N ASN A 358 28.47 6.58 19.40
CA ASN A 358 28.75 5.15 19.28
C ASN A 358 27.55 4.31 19.71
N ARG A 359 27.06 3.47 18.80
CA ARG A 359 25.97 2.51 19.04
C ARG A 359 26.37 1.43 20.08
N MET A 360 27.66 1.12 20.16
CA MET A 360 28.19 0.12 21.08
C MET A 360 28.89 0.80 22.28
N ASN A 361 28.15 0.96 23.37
CA ASN A 361 28.78 0.97 24.68
C ASN A 361 29.23 -0.46 25.02
N LYS A 362 30.08 -0.64 26.05
CA LYS A 362 30.53 -1.97 26.54
C LYS A 362 29.39 -2.97 26.76
N ASN A 363 28.13 -2.53 26.78
CA ASN A 363 26.90 -3.31 26.97
C ASN A 363 26.05 -3.46 25.70
N GLY A 364 26.52 -3.05 24.52
CA GLY A 364 25.88 -3.30 23.21
C GLY A 364 24.43 -2.82 23.06
N GLY A 365 23.61 -3.59 22.34
CA GLY A 365 22.21 -3.29 22.08
C GLY A 365 21.29 -3.16 23.32
N LEU A 366 21.70 -3.68 24.47
CA LEU A 366 20.95 -3.57 25.72
C LEU A 366 20.75 -2.11 26.14
N ALA A 367 21.73 -1.23 25.92
CA ALA A 367 21.59 0.18 26.28
C ALA A 367 20.50 0.89 25.45
N CYS A 368 20.39 0.53 24.16
CA CYS A 368 19.37 1.09 23.27
C CYS A 368 17.97 0.59 23.64
N PHE A 369 17.82 -0.71 23.86
CA PHE A 369 16.57 -1.30 24.29
C PHE A 369 16.10 -0.73 25.62
N MET A 370 16.97 -0.68 26.64
CA MET A 370 16.65 -0.10 27.94
C MET A 370 16.33 1.39 27.88
N CYS A 371 16.97 2.14 26.98
CA CYS A 371 16.64 3.55 26.78
C CYS A 371 15.21 3.75 26.25
N ALA A 372 14.80 2.99 25.25
CA ALA A 372 13.43 3.01 24.77
C ALA A 372 12.43 2.53 25.83
N LEU A 373 12.78 1.46 26.54
CA LEU A 373 11.96 0.94 27.64
C LEU A 373 11.76 1.98 28.76
N CYS A 374 12.83 2.68 29.19
CA CYS A 374 12.72 3.72 30.21
C CYS A 374 11.84 4.87 29.73
N ALA A 375 12.02 5.33 28.51
CA ALA A 375 11.20 6.41 27.95
C ALA A 375 9.70 6.04 27.91
N ILE A 376 9.41 4.80 27.52
CA ILE A 376 8.03 4.28 27.47
C ILE A 376 7.50 4.01 28.88
N LYS A 377 8.34 3.45 29.78
CA LYS A 377 7.96 3.17 31.16
C LYS A 377 7.61 4.42 31.95
N ASP A 378 8.36 5.50 31.76
CA ASP A 378 8.07 6.78 32.43
C ASP A 378 6.68 7.32 32.07
N GLU A 379 6.18 7.00 30.86
CA GLU A 379 4.87 7.42 30.39
C GLU A 379 3.75 6.42 30.71
N PHE A 380 4.06 5.10 30.77
CA PHE A 380 3.08 4.01 30.82
C PHE A 380 3.37 2.98 31.93
N GLY A 381 4.02 3.40 33.03
CA GLY A 381 4.57 2.52 34.07
C GLY A 381 3.60 1.48 34.65
N GLU A 382 2.31 1.83 34.81
CA GLU A 382 1.26 0.93 35.32
C GLU A 382 0.97 -0.24 34.36
N TYR A 383 1.28 -0.05 33.06
CA TYR A 383 0.95 -1.00 31.98
C TYR A 383 2.17 -1.73 31.45
N PHE A 384 3.33 -1.48 32.06
CA PHE A 384 4.61 -1.92 31.50
C PHE A 384 4.97 -3.34 31.95
N PRO A 385 5.07 -4.32 31.03
CA PRO A 385 5.49 -5.68 31.38
C PRO A 385 6.99 -5.74 31.63
N VAL A 386 7.40 -6.01 32.86
CA VAL A 386 8.81 -6.03 33.30
C VAL A 386 9.58 -7.18 32.61
N GLU A 387 8.91 -8.30 32.32
CA GLU A 387 9.50 -9.51 31.78
C GLU A 387 9.88 -9.41 30.29
N MET A 388 9.46 -8.36 29.58
CA MET A 388 9.70 -8.22 28.14
C MET A 388 11.19 -8.34 27.79
N ASN A 389 12.05 -7.69 28.57
CA ASN A 389 13.48 -7.70 28.35
C ASN A 389 14.08 -9.12 28.46
N ASP A 390 13.66 -9.88 29.47
CA ASP A 390 14.19 -11.22 29.72
C ASP A 390 13.71 -12.22 28.66
N ILE A 391 12.44 -12.12 28.26
CA ILE A 391 11.88 -12.95 27.19
C ILE A 391 12.55 -12.62 25.85
N TYR A 392 12.74 -11.33 25.54
CA TYR A 392 13.40 -10.90 24.30
C TYR A 392 14.84 -11.41 24.24
N LYS A 393 15.62 -11.27 25.34
CA LYS A 393 16.99 -11.78 25.40
C LYS A 393 17.03 -13.29 25.21
N LYS A 394 16.15 -14.02 25.90
CA LYS A 394 16.09 -15.49 25.81
C LYS A 394 15.74 -15.94 24.38
N ASN A 395 14.86 -15.25 23.68
CA ASN A 395 14.49 -15.58 22.30
C ASN A 395 15.55 -15.17 21.27
N LYS A 396 16.27 -14.07 21.52
CA LYS A 396 17.30 -13.55 20.61
C LYS A 396 18.63 -14.32 20.69
N HIS A 397 18.99 -14.73 21.89
CA HIS A 397 20.20 -15.44 22.20
C HIS A 397 19.81 -16.85 22.68
N ASP A 398 19.43 -17.69 21.72
CA ASP A 398 19.19 -19.12 22.03
C ASP A 398 20.53 -19.75 22.41
N ASP A 399 20.91 -19.57 23.70
CA ASP A 399 22.10 -20.19 24.24
C ASP A 399 21.85 -21.69 24.22
N ALA A 400 22.53 -22.37 23.30
CA ALA A 400 22.41 -23.79 22.97
C ALA A 400 22.58 -24.77 24.18
N ASN A 401 22.71 -24.23 25.38
CA ASN A 401 22.94 -24.98 26.61
C ASN A 401 21.69 -25.19 27.48
N GLU A 402 20.56 -24.54 27.18
CA GLU A 402 19.29 -24.80 27.87
C GLU A 402 18.26 -25.37 26.89
N ASN A 403 18.35 -26.67 26.60
CA ASN A 403 17.29 -27.47 25.99
C ASN A 403 16.03 -27.56 26.91
N MET A 404 15.55 -26.44 27.43
CA MET A 404 14.25 -26.40 28.06
C MET A 404 13.21 -26.23 26.99
N GLU A 405 12.53 -27.32 26.61
CA GLU A 405 11.33 -27.24 25.79
C GLU A 405 10.35 -26.25 26.42
N LYS A 406 9.99 -25.20 25.66
CA LYS A 406 8.99 -24.23 26.11
C LYS A 406 7.65 -24.93 26.27
N THR A 407 7.01 -24.70 27.40
CA THR A 407 5.67 -25.24 27.68
C THR A 407 4.60 -24.41 27.01
N PRO A 408 3.38 -24.92 26.78
CA PRO A 408 2.25 -24.14 26.28
C PRO A 408 1.98 -22.86 27.11
N LYS A 409 2.23 -22.90 28.43
CA LYS A 409 2.09 -21.73 29.31
C LYS A 409 3.11 -20.64 29.01
N ASP A 410 4.35 -21.00 28.63
CA ASP A 410 5.39 -20.04 28.25
C ASP A 410 4.99 -19.29 26.97
N TYR A 411 4.42 -20.01 25.99
CA TYR A 411 3.90 -19.40 24.75
C TYR A 411 2.72 -18.48 25.03
N GLU A 412 1.79 -18.88 25.89
CA GLU A 412 0.65 -18.05 26.27
C GLU A 412 1.10 -16.77 26.98
N LYS A 413 2.04 -16.88 27.94
CA LYS A 413 2.64 -15.73 28.61
C LYS A 413 3.30 -14.78 27.63
N MET A 414 4.11 -15.31 26.71
CA MET A 414 4.78 -14.52 25.68
C MET A 414 3.78 -13.83 24.76
N TYR A 415 2.72 -14.51 24.33
CA TYR A 415 1.67 -13.92 23.52
C TYR A 415 1.01 -12.73 24.22
N ARG A 416 0.63 -12.87 25.49
CA ARG A 416 0.02 -11.79 26.27
C ARG A 416 0.95 -10.58 26.42
N ILE A 417 2.24 -10.82 26.67
CA ILE A 417 3.24 -9.76 26.75
C ILE A 417 3.40 -9.06 25.41
N ASN A 418 3.46 -9.79 24.29
CA ASN A 418 3.57 -9.19 22.96
C ASN A 418 2.36 -8.31 22.65
N VAL A 419 1.13 -8.77 22.94
CA VAL A 419 -0.10 -7.98 22.75
C VAL A 419 -0.09 -6.70 23.60
N CYS A 420 0.32 -6.80 24.86
CA CYS A 420 0.46 -5.64 25.72
C CYS A 420 1.46 -4.63 25.13
N PHE A 421 2.62 -5.11 24.70
CA PHE A 421 3.69 -4.27 24.14
C PHE A 421 3.29 -3.57 22.85
N ILE A 422 2.65 -4.30 21.91
CA ILE A 422 2.14 -3.71 20.68
C ILE A 422 1.19 -2.54 21.00
N ASN A 423 0.30 -2.71 21.98
CA ASN A 423 -0.64 -1.66 22.37
C ASN A 423 0.07 -0.48 23.05
N ILE A 424 1.06 -0.71 23.89
CA ILE A 424 1.88 0.35 24.48
C ILE A 424 2.59 1.18 23.40
N ILE A 425 3.18 0.52 22.40
CA ILE A 425 3.85 1.21 21.28
C ILE A 425 2.83 2.01 20.46
N ARG A 426 1.63 1.47 20.22
CA ARG A 426 0.55 2.18 19.53
C ARG A 426 0.11 3.43 20.31
N LEU A 427 -0.03 3.34 21.63
CA LEU A 427 -0.30 4.48 22.51
C LEU A 427 0.81 5.52 22.43
N TRP A 428 2.07 5.07 22.45
CA TRP A 428 3.22 5.96 22.31
C TRP A 428 3.18 6.70 20.96
N ILE A 429 2.92 5.98 19.84
CA ILE A 429 2.77 6.59 18.52
C ILE A 429 1.63 7.63 18.56
N GLY A 430 0.43 7.27 19.03
CA GLY A 430 -0.69 8.20 19.10
C GLY A 430 -0.37 9.46 19.89
N LYS A 431 0.36 9.33 21.02
CA LYS A 431 0.83 10.47 21.81
C LYS A 431 1.82 11.35 21.04
N GLN A 432 2.75 10.77 20.28
CA GLN A 432 3.65 11.52 19.41
C GLN A 432 2.88 12.31 18.33
N LEU A 433 1.77 11.74 17.85
CA LEU A 433 0.88 12.41 16.88
C LEU A 433 0.00 13.51 17.52
N GLY A 434 0.00 13.62 18.85
CA GLY A 434 -0.74 14.65 19.58
C GLY A 434 -2.07 14.19 20.17
N VAL A 435 -2.35 12.89 20.15
CA VAL A 435 -3.59 12.35 20.74
C VAL A 435 -3.48 12.25 22.25
N GLU A 436 -4.53 12.68 22.94
CA GLU A 436 -4.61 12.61 24.40
C GLU A 436 -4.70 11.17 24.88
N LEU A 437 -3.84 10.81 25.85
CA LEU A 437 -3.77 9.44 26.40
C LEU A 437 -5.11 8.94 26.94
N PRO A 438 -5.90 9.71 27.70
CA PRO A 438 -7.20 9.27 28.20
C PRO A 438 -8.18 8.87 27.09
N THR A 439 -8.16 9.58 25.96
CA THR A 439 -8.99 9.27 24.79
C THR A 439 -8.65 7.89 24.23
N MET A 440 -7.36 7.61 24.06
CA MET A 440 -6.89 6.32 23.55
C MET A 440 -7.17 5.17 24.52
N LEU A 441 -6.93 5.38 25.81
CA LEU A 441 -7.19 4.38 26.85
C LEU A 441 -8.68 4.01 26.96
N LYS A 442 -9.57 4.98 26.75
CA LYS A 442 -11.02 4.72 26.70
C LYS A 442 -11.41 3.80 25.53
N ARG A 443 -10.73 3.91 24.40
CA ARG A 443 -10.96 3.07 23.20
C ARG A 443 -10.31 1.70 23.30
N LEU A 444 -9.24 1.59 24.09
CA LEU A 444 -8.66 0.30 24.42
C LEU A 444 -9.48 -0.37 25.51
N ASN A 445 -9.99 -1.58 25.21
CA ASN A 445 -10.69 -2.37 26.22
C ASN A 445 -9.75 -2.60 27.42
N SER A 446 -10.11 -2.12 28.60
CA SER A 446 -9.26 -2.12 29.81
C SER A 446 -8.69 -3.51 30.20
N ASN A 447 -9.29 -4.58 29.70
CA ASN A 447 -8.84 -5.96 29.94
C ASN A 447 -7.56 -6.33 29.18
N ILE A 448 -7.15 -5.56 28.14
CA ILE A 448 -5.94 -5.84 27.37
C ILE A 448 -4.66 -5.52 28.16
N PHE A 449 -4.75 -4.61 29.15
CA PHE A 449 -3.61 -4.19 29.97
C PHE A 449 -3.54 -4.88 31.35
N LYS A 450 -4.57 -5.59 31.75
CA LYS A 450 -4.53 -6.34 33.02
C LYS A 450 -3.70 -7.60 32.84
N TYR A 451 -2.39 -7.45 32.75
CA TYR A 451 -1.45 -8.49 33.06
C TYR A 451 -1.47 -8.68 34.59
N ASN A 452 -2.47 -9.39 35.08
CA ASN A 452 -2.50 -9.80 36.46
C ASN A 452 -1.67 -11.07 36.60
N GLU A 453 -0.54 -10.99 37.30
CA GLU A 453 0.27 -12.14 37.74
C GLU A 453 -0.52 -13.19 38.53
N THR A 454 -1.75 -12.83 38.98
CA THR A 454 -2.61 -13.66 39.85
C THR A 454 -3.56 -14.60 39.10
N SER A 455 -3.51 -14.67 37.77
CA SER A 455 -4.40 -15.54 36.97
C SER A 455 -3.66 -16.67 36.25
N ILE A 456 -2.59 -17.22 36.87
CA ILE A 456 -1.93 -18.47 36.48
C ILE A 456 -2.33 -19.57 37.44
#